data_1214ec39bef7a6d4db9016852132dcf3
#
_entry.id   1214ec39bef7a6d4db9016852132dcf3
#
_cell.length_a   1.000
_cell.length_b   1.000
_cell.length_c   1.000
_cell.angle_alpha   90.00
_cell.angle_beta   90.00
_cell.angle_gamma   90.00
#
_symmetry.space_group_name_H-M   'P 1'
#
loop_
_entity.id
_entity.type
_entity.pdbx_description
1 polymer ?
#
loop_
_entity_poly.entity_id
_entity_poly.type
_entity_poly.pdbx_seq_one_letter_code
_entity_poly.pdbx_strand_id
1 'polypeptide(L)'
;PSGFELEQNFPNPFNGGTVIRFSVPPGDSGGTKIELAVFNLAGQKVRVLEEGALSAGGHEIQWNGRDGDGRMLASGIYLYRLKVGSRIETRKLLLLR
;
A
#
# COMPACT_ATOMS: atom_id res chain seq x y z
N PRO A 1 -18.74 0.06 8.91
CA PRO A 1 -17.35 -0.19 8.48
C PRO A 1 -16.57 -0.96 9.54
N SER A 2 -15.73 -1.84 9.07
CA SER A 2 -14.94 -2.71 9.94
C SER A 2 -13.69 -2.02 10.51
N GLY A 3 -13.40 -0.80 10.05
CA GLY A 3 -12.14 -0.14 10.35
C GLY A 3 -10.98 -0.64 9.51
N PHE A 4 -11.20 -1.62 8.64
CA PHE A 4 -10.19 -2.15 7.75
C PHE A 4 -10.60 -1.84 6.32
N GLU A 5 -9.96 -0.83 5.74
CA GLU A 5 -10.26 -0.38 4.38
C GLU A 5 -8.97 -0.01 3.65
N LEU A 6 -8.94 -0.30 2.35
CA LEU A 6 -7.87 0.12 1.46
C LEU A 6 -8.51 0.87 0.30
N GLU A 7 -8.19 2.14 0.16
CA GLU A 7 -8.75 2.98 -0.89
C GLU A 7 -7.94 2.88 -2.17
N GLN A 8 -8.58 3.22 -3.28
CA GLN A 8 -7.89 3.34 -4.56
C GLN A 8 -6.90 4.49 -4.47
N ASN A 9 -5.68 4.27 -4.95
CA ASN A 9 -4.65 5.31 -4.97
C ASN A 9 -5.08 6.50 -5.84
N PHE A 10 -4.60 7.68 -5.50
CA PHE A 10 -4.91 8.88 -6.25
C PHE A 10 -3.66 9.78 -6.32
N PRO A 11 -3.32 10.28 -7.50
CA PRO A 11 -3.93 10.00 -8.80
C PRO A 11 -3.66 8.58 -9.30
N ASN A 12 -4.52 8.10 -10.19
CA ASN A 12 -4.38 6.80 -10.84
C ASN A 12 -5.01 6.89 -12.24
N PRO A 13 -4.25 6.82 -13.34
CA PRO A 13 -2.80 6.55 -13.38
C PRO A 13 -1.96 7.68 -12.75
N PHE A 14 -0.72 7.37 -12.46
CA PHE A 14 0.21 8.37 -11.93
C PHE A 14 1.59 8.25 -12.58
N ASN A 15 2.38 9.33 -12.54
CA ASN A 15 3.75 9.29 -13.05
C ASN A 15 4.80 9.74 -12.04
N GLY A 16 4.52 10.75 -11.24
CA GLY A 16 5.50 11.27 -10.27
C GLY A 16 5.30 10.75 -8.86
N GLY A 17 4.07 10.45 -8.53
CA GLY A 17 3.73 9.95 -7.20
C GLY A 17 2.25 9.79 -7.04
N THR A 18 1.87 8.99 -6.08
CA THR A 18 0.46 8.73 -5.77
C THR A 18 0.31 8.61 -4.26
N VAL A 19 -0.92 8.75 -3.79
CA VAL A 19 -1.25 8.63 -2.38
C VAL A 19 -2.17 7.44 -2.19
N ILE A 20 -1.85 6.62 -1.20
CA ILE A 20 -2.67 5.48 -0.81
C ILE A 20 -3.21 5.75 0.59
N ARG A 21 -4.53 5.75 0.72
CA ARG A 21 -5.21 5.91 2.00
C ARG A 21 -5.77 4.57 2.44
N PHE A 22 -5.63 4.30 3.74
CA PHE A 22 -6.16 3.07 4.31
C PHE A 22 -6.55 3.29 5.75
N SER A 23 -7.37 2.39 6.29
CA SER A 23 -7.80 2.43 7.67
C SER A 23 -7.37 1.16 8.37
N VAL A 24 -6.93 1.31 9.62
CA VAL A 24 -6.46 0.22 10.47
C VAL A 24 -7.48 0.01 11.58
N PRO A 25 -7.97 -1.24 11.78
CA PRO A 25 -8.91 -1.50 12.87
C PRO A 25 -8.21 -1.41 14.24
N PRO A 26 -8.99 -1.22 15.31
CA PRO A 26 -8.43 -1.26 16.65
C PRO A 26 -7.71 -2.58 16.92
N GLY A 27 -6.57 -2.50 17.62
CA GLY A 27 -5.79 -3.64 18.01
C GLY A 27 -5.46 -3.57 19.48
N ASP A 28 -4.41 -4.28 19.88
CA ASP A 28 -3.92 -4.28 21.24
C ASP A 28 -3.27 -2.95 21.61
N SER A 29 -2.87 -2.79 22.86
CA SER A 29 -2.29 -1.55 23.35
C SER A 29 -1.05 -1.08 22.60
N GLY A 30 -0.35 -1.97 21.92
CA GLY A 30 0.81 -1.63 21.09
C GLY A 30 0.47 -1.22 19.66
N GLY A 31 -0.82 -1.08 19.34
CA GLY A 31 -1.28 -0.82 17.98
C GLY A 31 -1.54 -2.11 17.22
N THR A 32 -1.82 -1.98 15.94
CA THR A 32 -2.12 -3.11 15.05
C THR A 32 -0.99 -3.27 14.04
N LYS A 33 -0.44 -4.48 13.96
CA LYS A 33 0.62 -4.76 12.99
C LYS A 33 0.06 -4.87 11.60
N ILE A 34 0.64 -4.11 10.67
CA ILE A 34 0.22 -4.09 9.28
C ILE A 34 1.43 -4.23 8.36
N GLU A 35 1.15 -4.57 7.12
CA GLU A 35 2.11 -4.46 6.03
C GLU A 35 1.37 -3.92 4.81
N LEU A 36 1.88 -2.83 4.26
CA LEU A 36 1.40 -2.28 2.99
C LEU A 36 2.55 -2.40 2.00
N ALA A 37 2.37 -3.19 0.96
CA ALA A 37 3.43 -3.51 0.02
C ALA A 37 2.92 -3.47 -1.42
N VAL A 38 3.85 -3.20 -2.34
CA VAL A 38 3.57 -3.18 -3.78
C VAL A 38 4.19 -4.40 -4.43
N PHE A 39 3.45 -5.01 -5.35
CA PHE A 39 3.86 -6.21 -6.07
C PHE A 39 3.74 -5.98 -7.57
N ASN A 40 4.61 -6.63 -8.34
CA ASN A 40 4.43 -6.67 -9.79
C ASN A 40 3.43 -7.79 -10.14
N LEU A 41 3.10 -7.92 -11.43
CA LEU A 41 2.12 -8.92 -11.86
C LEU A 41 2.63 -10.36 -11.76
N ALA A 42 3.94 -10.54 -11.59
CA ALA A 42 4.51 -11.86 -11.33
C ALA A 42 4.40 -12.25 -9.85
N GLY A 43 3.85 -11.37 -9.02
CA GLY A 43 3.69 -11.63 -7.59
C GLY A 43 4.91 -11.31 -6.77
N GLN A 44 5.92 -10.69 -7.36
CA GLN A 44 7.13 -10.31 -6.63
C GLN A 44 6.90 -9.01 -5.87
N LYS A 45 7.30 -8.98 -4.60
CA LYS A 45 7.22 -7.78 -3.78
C LYS A 45 8.32 -6.83 -4.23
N VAL A 46 7.94 -5.65 -4.74
CA VAL A 46 8.90 -4.67 -5.26
C VAL A 46 9.16 -3.53 -4.29
N ARG A 47 8.23 -3.28 -3.37
CA ARG A 47 8.39 -2.22 -2.38
C ARG A 47 7.54 -2.51 -1.15
N VAL A 48 8.10 -2.30 0.03
CA VAL A 48 7.32 -2.23 1.27
C VAL A 48 7.13 -0.75 1.59
N LEU A 49 5.89 -0.30 1.58
CA LEU A 49 5.58 1.12 1.81
C LEU A 49 5.46 1.44 3.30
N GLU A 50 4.90 0.51 4.07
CA GLU A 50 4.74 0.68 5.50
C GLU A 50 4.65 -0.69 6.15
N GLU A 51 5.28 -0.86 7.31
CA GLU A 51 5.11 -2.09 8.07
C GLU A 51 5.36 -1.80 9.54
N GLY A 52 4.76 -2.62 10.39
CA GLY A 52 4.86 -2.49 11.84
C GLY A 52 3.53 -2.13 12.46
N ALA A 53 3.56 -1.71 13.72
CA ALA A 53 2.36 -1.39 14.46
C ALA A 53 1.93 0.04 14.19
N LEU A 54 0.68 0.22 13.76
CA LEU A 54 0.07 1.53 13.55
C LEU A 54 -1.15 1.70 14.44
N SER A 55 -1.43 2.95 14.79
CA SER A 55 -2.64 3.28 15.55
C SER A 55 -3.89 3.02 14.72
N ALA A 56 -5.00 2.72 15.39
CA ALA A 56 -6.29 2.57 14.73
C ALA A 56 -6.69 3.88 14.05
N GLY A 57 -7.40 3.76 12.95
CA GLY A 57 -7.90 4.90 12.20
C GLY A 57 -7.26 5.05 10.84
N GLY A 58 -7.42 6.25 10.27
CA GLY A 58 -6.97 6.53 8.91
C GLY A 58 -5.48 6.85 8.81
N HIS A 59 -4.86 6.35 7.76
CA HIS A 59 -3.46 6.61 7.44
C HIS A 59 -3.31 6.91 5.96
N GLU A 60 -2.19 7.53 5.62
CA GLU A 60 -1.94 7.99 4.27
C GLU A 60 -0.46 7.81 3.98
N ILE A 61 -0.13 7.15 2.88
CA ILE A 61 1.25 6.88 2.47
C ILE A 61 1.42 7.35 1.04
N GLN A 62 2.55 8.03 0.78
CA GLN A 62 2.92 8.42 -0.57
C GLN A 62 3.86 7.39 -1.17
N TRP A 63 3.70 7.14 -2.48
CA TRP A 63 4.61 6.28 -3.20
C TRP A 63 5.06 6.97 -4.48
N ASN A 64 6.36 6.94 -4.73
CA ASN A 64 6.99 7.62 -5.84
C ASN A 64 7.23 6.70 -7.06
N GLY A 65 6.71 5.47 -7.05
CA GLY A 65 6.89 4.55 -8.16
C GLY A 65 8.27 3.91 -8.22
N ARG A 66 9.00 3.92 -7.13
CA ARG A 66 10.32 3.30 -7.06
C ARG A 66 10.29 2.02 -6.22
N ASP A 67 11.21 1.10 -6.53
CA ASP A 67 11.35 -0.13 -5.74
C ASP A 67 12.10 0.16 -4.43
N GLY A 68 12.35 -0.90 -3.66
CA GLY A 68 13.02 -0.78 -2.37
C GLY A 68 14.47 -0.30 -2.44
N ASP A 69 15.08 -0.41 -3.60
CA ASP A 69 16.46 0.06 -3.82
C ASP A 69 16.49 1.47 -4.41
N GLY A 70 15.34 2.12 -4.58
CA GLY A 70 15.25 3.46 -5.11
C GLY A 70 15.25 3.52 -6.63
N ARG A 71 15.16 2.39 -7.32
CA ARG A 71 15.15 2.35 -8.78
C ARG A 71 13.76 2.62 -9.30
N MET A 72 13.68 3.34 -10.41
CA MET A 72 12.40 3.61 -11.06
C MET A 72 11.85 2.33 -11.67
N LEU A 73 10.60 2.01 -11.32
CA LEU A 73 9.92 0.88 -11.91
C LEU A 73 9.38 1.25 -13.30
N ALA A 74 9.25 0.25 -14.16
CA ALA A 74 8.73 0.43 -15.50
C ALA A 74 7.23 0.76 -15.46
N SER A 75 6.75 1.47 -16.48
CA SER A 75 5.32 1.70 -16.65
C SER A 75 4.58 0.37 -16.69
N GLY A 76 3.42 0.33 -16.08
CA GLY A 76 2.61 -0.87 -16.08
C GLY A 76 1.68 -0.94 -14.90
N ILE A 77 1.01 -2.07 -14.80
CA ILE A 77 0.08 -2.36 -13.71
C ILE A 77 0.84 -3.02 -12.58
N TYR A 78 0.59 -2.53 -11.37
CA TYR A 78 1.12 -3.10 -10.13
C TYR A 78 -0.04 -3.35 -9.18
N LEU A 79 0.19 -4.19 -8.20
CA LEU A 79 -0.79 -4.46 -7.14
C LEU A 79 -0.23 -3.90 -5.84
N TYR A 80 -1.07 -3.32 -5.02
CA TYR A 80 -0.68 -2.99 -3.66
C TYR A 80 -1.62 -3.70 -2.69
N ARG A 81 -1.05 -4.19 -1.60
CA ARG A 81 -1.76 -5.05 -0.67
C ARG A 81 -1.57 -4.57 0.75
N LEU A 82 -2.68 -4.41 1.46
CA LEU A 82 -2.69 -4.15 2.89
C LEU A 82 -3.01 -5.46 3.61
N LYS A 83 -2.12 -5.86 4.49
CA LYS A 83 -2.28 -7.07 5.29
C LYS A 83 -2.35 -6.69 6.76
N VAL A 84 -3.39 -7.16 7.45
CA VAL A 84 -3.60 -6.92 8.87
C VAL A 84 -4.01 -8.25 9.49
N GLY A 85 -3.05 -8.93 10.11
CA GLY A 85 -3.28 -10.29 10.61
C GLY A 85 -3.63 -11.22 9.45
N SER A 86 -4.80 -11.86 9.52
CA SER A 86 -5.28 -12.73 8.45
C SER A 86 -6.10 -12.01 7.39
N ARG A 87 -6.36 -10.71 7.58
CA ARG A 87 -7.11 -9.91 6.63
C ARG A 87 -6.19 -9.35 5.56
N ILE A 88 -6.63 -9.43 4.31
CA ILE A 88 -5.86 -8.95 3.16
C ILE A 88 -6.81 -8.21 2.22
N GLU A 89 -6.38 -7.02 1.81
CA GLU A 89 -7.07 -6.24 0.80
C GLU A 89 -6.04 -5.88 -0.27
N THR A 90 -6.41 -6.03 -1.55
CA THR A 90 -5.51 -5.78 -2.67
C THR A 90 -6.19 -4.92 -3.70
N ARG A 91 -5.45 -3.97 -4.27
CA ARG A 91 -5.92 -3.12 -5.36
C ARG A 91 -4.87 -2.99 -6.44
N LYS A 92 -5.31 -2.66 -7.64
CA LYS A 92 -4.43 -2.38 -8.78
C LYS A 92 -4.13 -0.90 -8.84
N LEU A 93 -2.97 -0.58 -9.38
CA LEU A 93 -2.63 0.78 -9.76
C LEU A 93 -1.92 0.76 -11.10
N LEU A 94 -1.92 1.91 -11.78
CA LEU A 94 -1.27 2.05 -13.09
C LEU A 94 -0.22 3.14 -13.00
N LEU A 95 1.03 2.76 -13.24
CA LEU A 95 2.17 3.67 -13.29
C LEU A 95 2.48 3.96 -14.76
N LEU A 96 2.48 5.25 -15.11
CA LEU A 96 2.79 5.70 -16.46
C LEU A 96 3.97 6.66 -16.40
N ARG A 97 5.06 6.27 -16.95
CA ARG A 97 6.25 7.12 -17.01
C ARG A 97 6.33 7.86 -18.34
#